data_47b65c9d11e43e3082db00959bffc305
#
_entry.id   47b65c9d11e43e3082db00959bffc305
#
_cell.length_a   1.000
_cell.length_b   1.000
_cell.length_c   1.000
_cell.angle_alpha   90.00
_cell.angle_beta   90.00
_cell.angle_gamma   90.00
#
_symmetry.space_group_name_H-M   'P 1'
#
loop_
_entity.id
_entity.type
_entity.pdbx_description
1 polymer ?
#
loop_
_entity_poly.entity_id
_entity_poly.type
_entity_poly.pdbx_seq_one_letter_code
_entity_poly.pdbx_strand_id
1 'polypeptide(L)'
;SYIQNEIDQLTTEIDRVAETTKFNETYLLKGDQDNEKAYTYSYATATGKAATATMSTTASTKGSKITTMTFKTTASADEQNEVAKLIRDQGINVQYSSKDSATTGKVVNSATVSLNGTDKYTVTNTTGNDYSIKDAKGNEIATFTLENANLGEKDKADAITPGTETFTASKATAGYKDGDTVKYYDKDGNGIPENALSKYFSSTTNAAGTVSSTVKADAPLVYDALGNKIDAAVADISAKQDLTGALTLTLHVGADATSNNQISVNLDAMSAKGLGVNGLKVDGTDDTNAKGSIETIKEAIQKVSTQRSALGAVQNRLEHTISNLDNVVENTTSAESQIR
;
A
#
# COMPACT_ATOMS: atom_id res chain seq x y z
N SER A 1 -8.86 -20.30 -4.03
CA SER A 1 -10.32 -20.51 -4.14
C SER A 1 -10.71 -20.73 -5.60
N TYR A 2 -11.89 -21.36 -5.86
CA TYR A 2 -12.37 -21.56 -7.23
C TYR A 2 -12.53 -20.23 -7.99
N ILE A 3 -13.05 -19.22 -7.31
CA ILE A 3 -13.24 -17.87 -7.87
C ILE A 3 -11.90 -17.25 -8.26
N GLN A 4 -10.84 -17.40 -7.45
CA GLN A 4 -9.53 -16.91 -7.81
C GLN A 4 -8.99 -17.55 -9.09
N ASN A 5 -9.11 -18.86 -9.21
CA ASN A 5 -8.67 -19.58 -10.41
C ASN A 5 -9.42 -19.12 -11.66
N GLU A 6 -10.73 -18.84 -11.54
CA GLU A 6 -11.53 -18.29 -12.64
C GLU A 6 -11.05 -16.90 -13.06
N ILE A 7 -10.76 -16.02 -12.09
CA ILE A 7 -10.20 -14.69 -12.36
C ILE A 7 -8.85 -14.79 -13.05
N ASP A 8 -7.98 -15.68 -12.59
CA ASP A 8 -6.66 -15.90 -13.21
C ASP A 8 -6.77 -16.39 -14.66
N GLN A 9 -7.75 -17.25 -14.96
CA GLN A 9 -8.05 -17.68 -16.32
C GLN A 9 -8.61 -16.55 -17.18
N LEU A 10 -9.54 -15.74 -16.65
CA LEU A 10 -10.11 -14.61 -17.35
C LEU A 10 -9.06 -13.55 -17.67
N THR A 11 -8.16 -13.25 -16.73
CA THR A 11 -7.05 -12.29 -16.99
C THR A 11 -6.08 -12.82 -18.04
N THR A 12 -5.80 -14.13 -18.04
CA THR A 12 -5.00 -14.76 -19.10
C THR A 12 -5.69 -14.67 -20.47
N GLU A 13 -7.02 -14.83 -20.52
CA GLU A 13 -7.77 -14.69 -21.75
C GLU A 13 -7.80 -13.25 -22.27
N ILE A 14 -7.89 -12.25 -21.38
CA ILE A 14 -7.77 -10.83 -21.74
C ILE A 14 -6.40 -10.59 -22.41
N ASP A 15 -5.32 -11.08 -21.82
CA ASP A 15 -3.98 -10.94 -22.39
C ASP A 15 -3.85 -11.66 -23.74
N ARG A 16 -4.45 -12.86 -23.87
CA ARG A 16 -4.47 -13.58 -25.15
C ARG A 16 -5.17 -12.78 -26.24
N VAL A 17 -6.32 -12.16 -25.93
CA VAL A 17 -7.04 -11.31 -26.89
C VAL A 17 -6.19 -10.09 -27.27
N ALA A 18 -5.54 -9.44 -26.30
CA ALA A 18 -4.67 -8.31 -26.57
C ALA A 18 -3.46 -8.70 -27.44
N GLU A 19 -2.94 -9.91 -27.28
CA GLU A 19 -1.80 -10.44 -28.03
C GLU A 19 -2.13 -10.95 -29.41
N THR A 20 -3.37 -11.34 -29.66
CA THR A 20 -3.79 -11.89 -30.96
C THR A 20 -4.48 -10.86 -31.85
N THR A 21 -4.96 -9.74 -31.29
CA THR A 21 -5.65 -8.71 -32.07
C THR A 21 -4.63 -7.78 -32.74
N LYS A 22 -4.42 -8.00 -34.01
CA LYS A 22 -3.50 -7.19 -34.83
C LYS A 22 -4.11 -6.85 -36.18
N PHE A 23 -3.67 -5.76 -36.73
CA PHE A 23 -3.98 -5.32 -38.10
C PHE A 23 -2.68 -4.82 -38.76
N ASN A 24 -2.38 -5.33 -39.92
CA ASN A 24 -1.18 -4.99 -40.69
C ASN A 24 0.08 -5.02 -39.83
N GLU A 25 0.34 -6.15 -39.16
CA GLU A 25 1.48 -6.40 -38.25
C GLU A 25 1.46 -5.58 -36.94
N THR A 26 0.57 -4.60 -36.79
CA THR A 26 0.45 -3.76 -35.60
C THR A 26 -0.52 -4.36 -34.58
N TYR A 27 -0.08 -4.53 -33.36
CA TYR A 27 -0.96 -4.96 -32.25
C TYR A 27 -1.82 -3.80 -31.79
N LEU A 28 -3.14 -3.94 -31.89
CA LEU A 28 -4.07 -2.85 -31.63
C LEU A 28 -4.39 -2.64 -30.15
N LEU A 29 -4.26 -3.69 -29.33
CA LEU A 29 -4.71 -3.69 -27.94
C LEU A 29 -3.54 -3.78 -26.93
N LYS A 30 -2.30 -3.78 -27.40
CA LYS A 30 -1.10 -3.77 -26.54
C LYS A 30 -0.63 -2.38 -26.11
N GLY A 31 -1.22 -1.34 -26.66
CA GLY A 31 -0.74 0.03 -26.49
C GLY A 31 0.50 0.36 -27.30
N ASP A 32 1.07 1.53 -27.07
CA ASP A 32 2.32 1.97 -27.71
C ASP A 32 3.52 1.31 -27.02
N GLN A 33 4.23 0.47 -27.76
CA GLN A 33 5.38 -0.27 -27.25
C GLN A 33 6.65 0.58 -27.18
N ASP A 34 6.67 1.71 -27.85
CA ASP A 34 7.85 2.58 -27.95
C ASP A 34 7.83 3.73 -26.94
N ASN A 35 6.66 4.10 -26.46
CA ASN A 35 6.51 5.30 -25.65
C ASN A 35 5.72 5.11 -24.37
N GLU A 36 5.60 5.58 -23.42
CA GLU A 36 4.97 5.58 -22.10
C GLU A 36 5.09 4.28 -21.31
N LYS A 37 5.71 4.47 -20.21
CA LYS A 37 5.95 3.46 -19.21
C LYS A 37 5.14 3.80 -17.96
N ALA A 38 4.20 2.94 -17.62
CA ALA A 38 3.53 2.99 -16.34
C ALA A 38 4.17 1.98 -15.38
N TYR A 39 3.96 2.19 -14.09
CA TYR A 39 4.42 1.24 -13.08
C TYR A 39 3.27 0.34 -12.65
N THR A 40 3.53 -0.97 -12.67
CA THR A 40 2.69 -1.96 -11.98
C THR A 40 3.22 -2.13 -10.57
N TYR A 41 2.34 -2.04 -9.58
CA TYR A 41 2.69 -2.08 -8.17
C TYR A 41 2.30 -3.41 -7.56
N SER A 42 3.13 -3.90 -6.67
CA SER A 42 2.84 -5.02 -5.80
C SER A 42 3.39 -4.75 -4.41
N TYR A 43 2.81 -5.37 -3.40
CA TYR A 43 3.37 -5.33 -2.07
C TYR A 43 4.64 -6.17 -1.99
N ALA A 44 5.64 -5.63 -1.32
CA ALA A 44 6.84 -6.39 -1.01
C ALA A 44 6.55 -7.42 0.08
N THR A 45 7.21 -8.56 0.00
CA THR A 45 7.25 -9.52 1.09
C THR A 45 8.18 -8.99 2.17
N ALA A 46 7.70 -8.93 3.41
CA ALA A 46 8.50 -8.44 4.52
C ALA A 46 9.60 -9.43 4.89
N THR A 47 10.78 -8.90 5.18
CA THR A 47 11.87 -9.61 5.81
C THR A 47 11.99 -9.17 7.26
N GLY A 48 11.43 -9.94 8.19
CA GLY A 48 11.69 -9.89 9.63
C GLY A 48 11.62 -8.52 10.30
N LYS A 49 10.71 -7.64 9.89
CA LYS A 49 10.56 -6.31 10.50
C LYS A 49 9.76 -6.43 11.78
N ALA A 50 10.40 -6.30 12.92
CA ALA A 50 9.72 -6.20 14.20
C ALA A 50 9.10 -4.80 14.38
N ALA A 51 7.94 -4.72 15.02
CA ALA A 51 7.38 -3.46 15.47
C ALA A 51 8.31 -2.80 16.48
N THR A 52 8.51 -1.50 16.36
CA THR A 52 9.24 -0.68 17.32
C THR A 52 8.36 0.43 17.85
N ALA A 53 8.40 0.66 19.15
CA ALA A 53 7.76 1.80 19.78
C ALA A 53 8.83 2.66 20.45
N THR A 54 8.98 3.89 19.99
CA THR A 54 9.80 4.90 20.65
C THR A 54 8.91 5.64 21.64
N MET A 55 9.27 5.60 22.93
CA MET A 55 8.50 6.22 23.98
C MET A 55 8.75 7.74 24.06
N SER A 56 7.76 8.48 24.54
CA SER A 56 7.95 9.87 24.86
C SER A 56 9.00 10.01 25.98
N THR A 57 9.99 10.85 25.74
CA THR A 57 11.02 11.22 26.73
C THR A 57 10.59 12.39 27.59
N THR A 58 9.30 12.65 27.76
CA THR A 58 8.86 13.68 28.71
C THR A 58 9.50 13.34 30.04
N ALA A 59 10.30 14.25 30.57
CA ALA A 59 11.03 14.01 31.80
C ALA A 59 10.01 13.61 32.88
N SER A 60 10.09 12.33 33.29
CA SER A 60 9.30 11.84 34.39
C SER A 60 9.68 12.65 35.64
N THR A 61 8.71 13.06 36.44
CA THR A 61 8.95 13.71 37.71
C THR A 61 9.78 12.82 38.65
N LYS A 62 9.91 11.53 38.34
CA LYS A 62 10.66 10.53 39.09
C LYS A 62 11.99 10.14 38.44
N GLY A 63 12.36 10.78 37.33
CA GLY A 63 13.62 10.57 36.63
C GLY A 63 13.70 9.29 35.79
N SER A 64 12.65 8.47 35.77
CA SER A 64 12.63 7.23 34.98
C SER A 64 12.15 7.48 33.54
N LYS A 65 12.61 6.64 32.63
CA LYS A 65 12.21 6.72 31.20
C LYS A 65 12.20 5.33 30.56
N ILE A 66 11.36 5.20 29.53
CA ILE A 66 11.38 4.09 28.57
C ILE A 66 11.64 4.71 27.22
N THR A 67 12.75 4.37 26.55
CA THR A 67 13.14 5.01 25.28
C THR A 67 12.85 4.14 24.06
N THR A 68 13.01 2.83 24.19
CA THR A 68 12.83 1.87 23.11
C THR A 68 12.26 0.56 23.65
N MET A 69 11.31 0.01 22.90
CA MET A 69 10.78 -1.33 23.12
C MET A 69 11.23 -2.24 21.99
N THR A 70 11.68 -3.45 22.33
CA THR A 70 12.08 -4.47 21.36
C THR A 70 11.01 -5.56 21.29
N PHE A 71 10.43 -5.76 20.13
CA PHE A 71 9.45 -6.82 19.89
C PHE A 71 10.15 -8.11 19.49
N LYS A 72 9.62 -9.23 19.93
CA LYS A 72 10.18 -10.57 19.64
C LYS A 72 9.77 -11.00 18.22
N THR A 73 10.75 -11.52 17.47
CA THR A 73 10.52 -12.07 16.14
C THR A 73 9.63 -13.32 16.15
N THR A 74 9.50 -13.98 17.31
CA THR A 74 8.62 -15.14 17.51
C THR A 74 7.16 -14.75 17.72
N ALA A 75 6.88 -13.50 18.12
CA ALA A 75 5.51 -13.00 18.24
C ALA A 75 4.89 -12.76 16.88
N SER A 76 3.57 -12.89 16.77
CA SER A 76 2.87 -12.60 15.53
C SER A 76 2.90 -11.10 15.19
N ALA A 77 2.84 -10.75 13.91
CA ALA A 77 2.75 -9.35 13.50
C ALA A 77 1.51 -8.67 14.10
N ASP A 78 0.38 -9.38 14.19
CA ASP A 78 -0.84 -8.87 14.80
C ASP A 78 -0.65 -8.56 16.28
N GLU A 79 -0.02 -9.43 17.05
CA GLU A 79 0.27 -9.19 18.48
C GLU A 79 1.23 -8.03 18.67
N GLN A 80 2.30 -7.95 17.86
CA GLN A 80 3.24 -6.84 17.89
C GLN A 80 2.53 -5.51 17.59
N ASN A 81 1.70 -5.47 16.55
CA ASN A 81 0.95 -4.29 16.16
C ASN A 81 -0.08 -3.89 17.21
N GLU A 82 -0.80 -4.86 17.80
CA GLU A 82 -1.76 -4.61 18.86
C GLU A 82 -1.09 -3.99 20.08
N VAL A 83 0.00 -4.58 20.55
CA VAL A 83 0.76 -4.05 21.70
C VAL A 83 1.34 -2.67 21.39
N ALA A 84 1.93 -2.45 20.21
CA ALA A 84 2.46 -1.14 19.80
C ALA A 84 1.36 -0.07 19.74
N LYS A 85 0.16 -0.43 19.27
CA LYS A 85 -1.00 0.45 19.23
C LYS A 85 -1.51 0.79 20.64
N LEU A 86 -1.62 -0.21 21.53
CA LEU A 86 -2.01 0.00 22.91
C LEU A 86 -1.07 0.97 23.63
N ILE A 87 0.25 0.82 23.44
CA ILE A 87 1.25 1.71 24.05
C ILE A 87 1.12 3.13 23.49
N ARG A 88 0.88 3.28 22.19
CA ARG A 88 0.68 4.58 21.57
C ARG A 88 -0.58 5.28 22.10
N ASP A 89 -1.69 4.55 22.20
CA ASP A 89 -3.01 5.13 22.47
C ASP A 89 -3.32 5.18 23.97
N GLN A 90 -2.87 4.20 24.76
CA GLN A 90 -3.22 4.03 26.18
C GLN A 90 -2.00 4.11 27.12
N GLY A 91 -0.82 3.72 26.66
CA GLY A 91 0.43 3.80 27.38
C GLY A 91 0.69 2.66 28.35
N ILE A 92 1.93 2.67 28.87
CA ILE A 92 2.41 1.80 29.96
C ILE A 92 2.28 2.55 31.26
N ASN A 93 1.63 1.93 32.24
CA ASN A 93 1.47 2.49 33.58
C ASN A 93 2.55 1.94 34.50
N VAL A 94 3.24 2.81 35.23
CA VAL A 94 4.28 2.45 36.18
C VAL A 94 3.92 3.03 37.54
N GLN A 95 3.65 2.15 38.52
CA GLN A 95 3.40 2.53 39.89
C GLN A 95 4.66 2.32 40.73
N TYR A 96 5.24 3.39 41.23
CA TYR A 96 6.41 3.38 42.11
C TYR A 96 6.02 3.27 43.57
N SER A 97 6.80 2.50 44.34
CA SER A 97 6.70 2.45 45.77
C SER A 97 8.08 2.31 46.41
N SER A 98 8.23 2.88 47.60
CA SER A 98 9.42 2.77 48.42
C SER A 98 8.98 2.38 49.85
N LYS A 99 9.60 1.36 50.41
CA LYS A 99 9.31 0.90 51.79
C LYS A 99 10.62 0.68 52.55
N ASP A 100 10.62 1.00 53.86
CA ASP A 100 11.74 0.69 54.71
C ASP A 100 11.98 -0.84 54.72
N SER A 101 13.23 -1.22 54.53
CA SER A 101 13.65 -2.62 54.68
C SER A 101 13.62 -2.99 56.17
N ALA A 102 12.94 -4.06 56.51
CA ALA A 102 12.82 -4.53 57.90
C ALA A 102 14.19 -5.05 58.49
N THR A 103 15.18 -5.27 57.63
CA THR A 103 16.39 -6.01 58.00
C THR A 103 17.69 -5.20 57.93
N THR A 104 17.76 -4.18 57.06
CA THR A 104 19.06 -3.58 56.68
C THR A 104 19.16 -2.08 56.96
N GLY A 105 18.10 -1.41 57.45
CA GLY A 105 18.07 0.05 57.63
C GLY A 105 18.06 0.85 56.32
N LYS A 106 17.87 0.16 55.19
CA LYS A 106 17.77 0.72 53.83
C LYS A 106 16.32 0.78 53.39
N VAL A 107 16.06 1.29 52.21
CA VAL A 107 14.74 1.26 51.55
C VAL A 107 14.75 0.23 50.44
N VAL A 108 13.59 -0.39 50.18
CA VAL A 108 13.34 -1.22 49.02
C VAL A 108 12.43 -0.46 48.07
N ASN A 109 13.00 -0.04 46.97
CA ASN A 109 12.29 0.63 45.87
C ASN A 109 11.73 -0.44 44.90
N SER A 110 10.49 -0.31 44.53
CA SER A 110 9.82 -1.24 43.58
C SER A 110 8.95 -0.47 42.58
N ALA A 111 8.73 -1.07 41.44
CA ALA A 111 7.79 -0.59 40.44
C ALA A 111 6.88 -1.74 40.00
N THR A 112 5.59 -1.48 39.98
CA THR A 112 4.60 -2.35 39.37
C THR A 112 4.25 -1.76 38.02
N VAL A 113 4.42 -2.55 36.95
CA VAL A 113 4.23 -2.09 35.58
C VAL A 113 3.08 -2.83 34.92
N SER A 114 2.21 -2.12 34.24
CA SER A 114 1.06 -2.68 33.52
C SER A 114 0.85 -1.99 32.18
N LEU A 115 0.25 -2.69 31.22
CA LEU A 115 -0.17 -2.12 29.97
C LEU A 115 -1.63 -1.69 30.10
N ASN A 116 -1.93 -0.42 29.79
CA ASN A 116 -3.28 0.13 29.90
C ASN A 116 -4.18 -0.38 28.76
N GLY A 117 -5.49 -0.45 29.04
CA GLY A 117 -6.51 -0.73 28.02
C GLY A 117 -6.62 -2.19 27.58
N THR A 118 -6.00 -3.13 28.32
CA THR A 118 -6.07 -4.56 27.98
C THR A 118 -5.90 -5.45 29.21
N ASP A 119 -6.61 -6.58 29.21
CA ASP A 119 -6.39 -7.70 30.11
C ASP A 119 -5.71 -8.88 29.39
N LYS A 120 -5.48 -8.76 28.08
CA LYS A 120 -4.90 -9.81 27.23
C LYS A 120 -3.40 -9.97 27.42
N TYR A 121 -2.72 -8.87 27.75
CA TYR A 121 -1.27 -8.83 27.93
C TYR A 121 -0.91 -8.46 29.36
N THR A 122 0.10 -9.13 29.88
CA THR A 122 0.65 -8.86 31.22
C THR A 122 2.08 -8.39 31.13
N VAL A 123 2.47 -7.48 32.03
CA VAL A 123 3.85 -7.00 32.14
C VAL A 123 4.48 -7.64 33.36
N THR A 124 5.62 -8.29 33.18
CA THR A 124 6.37 -8.95 34.26
C THR A 124 7.78 -8.42 34.32
N ASN A 125 8.29 -8.18 35.54
CA ASN A 125 9.71 -7.90 35.74
C ASN A 125 10.53 -9.18 35.48
N THR A 126 11.60 -9.07 34.71
CA THR A 126 12.50 -10.18 34.41
C THR A 126 13.74 -10.16 35.30
N THR A 127 14.45 -9.03 35.33
CA THR A 127 15.65 -8.83 36.16
C THR A 127 15.92 -7.33 36.33
N GLY A 128 16.07 -6.86 37.55
CA GLY A 128 16.39 -5.45 37.81
C GLY A 128 15.33 -4.52 37.25
N ASN A 129 15.69 -3.72 36.25
CA ASN A 129 14.83 -2.73 35.59
C ASN A 129 14.25 -3.22 34.26
N ASP A 130 14.46 -4.51 33.93
CA ASP A 130 13.96 -5.09 32.68
C ASP A 130 12.60 -5.73 32.84
N TYR A 131 11.75 -5.49 31.85
CA TYR A 131 10.37 -5.95 31.81
C TYR A 131 10.04 -6.67 30.51
N SER A 132 9.13 -7.61 30.59
CA SER A 132 8.62 -8.36 29.45
C SER A 132 7.08 -8.25 29.39
N ILE A 133 6.56 -7.98 28.21
CA ILE A 133 5.12 -8.06 27.90
C ILE A 133 4.85 -9.45 27.37
N LYS A 134 3.89 -10.15 27.98
CA LYS A 134 3.52 -11.52 27.66
C LYS A 134 2.04 -11.64 27.32
N ASP A 135 1.72 -12.58 26.44
CA ASP A 135 0.34 -12.99 26.14
C ASP A 135 -0.23 -13.87 27.29
N ALA A 136 -1.51 -14.25 27.17
CA ALA A 136 -2.20 -15.11 28.12
C ALA A 136 -1.59 -16.53 28.22
N LYS A 137 -0.79 -16.96 27.26
CA LYS A 137 -0.10 -18.25 27.26
C LYS A 137 1.31 -18.17 27.86
N GLY A 138 1.76 -16.96 28.20
CA GLY A 138 3.09 -16.69 28.74
C GLY A 138 4.17 -16.48 27.68
N ASN A 139 3.83 -16.41 26.39
CA ASN A 139 4.78 -16.11 25.34
C ASN A 139 5.19 -14.63 25.40
N GLU A 140 6.48 -14.37 25.22
CA GLU A 140 7.02 -13.03 25.26
C GLU A 140 6.77 -12.30 23.92
N ILE A 141 6.08 -11.17 24.00
CA ILE A 141 5.76 -10.33 22.83
C ILE A 141 6.81 -9.22 22.66
N ALA A 142 7.18 -8.55 23.75
CA ALA A 142 8.15 -7.46 23.73
C ALA A 142 8.91 -7.34 25.05
N THR A 143 10.07 -6.71 25.00
CA THR A 143 10.87 -6.37 26.17
C THR A 143 11.24 -4.89 26.16
N PHE A 144 11.39 -4.32 27.35
CA PHE A 144 11.86 -2.95 27.53
C PHE A 144 12.55 -2.80 28.89
N THR A 145 13.33 -1.74 29.02
CA THR A 145 14.01 -1.37 30.27
C THR A 145 13.43 -0.07 30.82
N LEU A 146 13.10 -0.06 32.09
CA LEU A 146 12.73 1.15 32.82
C LEU A 146 14.02 1.85 33.27
N GLU A 147 14.57 2.69 32.41
CA GLU A 147 15.84 3.37 32.64
C GLU A 147 15.73 4.40 33.77
N ASN A 148 16.84 4.59 34.48
CA ASN A 148 16.96 5.54 35.62
C ASN A 148 16.02 5.23 36.81
N ALA A 149 15.34 4.10 36.82
CA ALA A 149 14.58 3.65 37.97
C ALA A 149 15.58 3.09 39.03
N ASN A 150 15.62 3.73 40.18
CA ASN A 150 16.49 3.31 41.27
C ASN A 150 15.85 2.19 42.09
N LEU A 151 15.56 1.06 41.43
CA LEU A 151 14.86 -0.09 42.03
C LEU A 151 15.80 -0.97 42.88
N GLY A 152 15.19 -1.78 43.73
CA GLY A 152 15.87 -2.68 44.65
C GLY A 152 16.23 -2.03 45.97
N GLU A 153 17.11 -2.71 46.75
CA GLU A 153 17.55 -2.21 48.07
C GLU A 153 18.56 -1.08 47.91
N LYS A 154 18.27 0.08 48.49
CA LYS A 154 19.03 1.32 48.34
C LYS A 154 19.18 2.01 49.69
N ASP A 155 20.11 2.94 49.78
CA ASP A 155 20.20 3.84 50.96
C ASP A 155 18.92 4.68 51.08
N LYS A 156 18.60 5.15 52.31
CA LYS A 156 17.38 5.92 52.52
C LYS A 156 17.36 7.24 51.71
N ALA A 157 18.55 7.79 51.40
CA ALA A 157 18.70 8.95 50.53
C ALA A 157 18.24 8.68 49.07
N ASP A 158 18.26 7.42 48.64
CA ASP A 158 17.89 7.01 47.29
C ASP A 158 16.42 6.54 47.19
N ALA A 159 15.60 6.82 48.21
CA ALA A 159 14.17 6.49 48.18
C ALA A 159 13.46 7.19 47.02
N ILE A 160 12.78 6.41 46.20
CA ILE A 160 11.97 6.97 45.11
C ILE A 160 10.67 7.56 45.65
N THR A 161 10.19 8.59 44.98
CA THR A 161 8.89 9.19 45.32
C THR A 161 7.77 8.23 44.87
N PRO A 162 6.91 7.72 45.78
CA PRO A 162 5.76 6.90 45.39
C PRO A 162 4.82 7.64 44.45
N GLY A 163 4.12 6.88 43.61
CA GLY A 163 3.07 7.41 42.70
C GLY A 163 3.10 6.72 41.36
N THR A 164 2.18 7.13 40.50
CA THR A 164 1.93 6.50 39.21
C THR A 164 2.35 7.43 38.06
N GLU A 165 2.95 6.86 37.04
CA GLU A 165 3.26 7.53 35.77
C GLU A 165 2.78 6.68 34.58
N THR A 166 2.46 7.37 33.47
CA THR A 166 2.07 6.71 32.22
C THR A 166 3.03 7.13 31.13
N PHE A 167 3.62 6.15 30.45
CA PHE A 167 4.49 6.33 29.29
C PHE A 167 3.73 5.97 28.02
N THR A 168 3.63 6.92 27.08
CA THR A 168 3.01 6.70 25.79
C THR A 168 4.06 6.65 24.69
N ALA A 169 3.85 5.85 23.67
CA ALA A 169 4.75 5.82 22.52
C ALA A 169 4.66 7.13 21.75
N SER A 170 5.79 7.80 21.54
CA SER A 170 5.91 8.97 20.66
C SER A 170 5.80 8.57 19.19
N LYS A 171 6.25 7.37 18.85
CA LYS A 171 6.18 6.78 17.51
C LYS A 171 6.11 5.25 17.62
N ALA A 172 5.20 4.64 16.90
CA ALA A 172 5.14 3.19 16.73
C ALA A 172 5.21 2.85 15.24
N THR A 173 5.98 1.82 14.90
CA THR A 173 6.14 1.34 13.51
C THR A 173 5.53 -0.05 13.41
N ALA A 174 4.81 -0.35 12.35
CA ALA A 174 4.20 -1.65 12.13
C ALA A 174 5.25 -2.78 12.09
N GLY A 175 4.87 -3.92 12.66
CA GLY A 175 5.64 -5.16 12.61
C GLY A 175 5.13 -6.09 11.53
N TYR A 176 6.06 -6.87 10.99
CA TYR A 176 5.76 -7.90 9.98
C TYR A 176 6.59 -9.14 10.31
N LYS A 177 6.03 -10.33 10.04
CA LYS A 177 6.80 -11.58 10.03
C LYS A 177 7.48 -11.78 8.69
N ASP A 178 8.55 -12.58 8.68
CA ASP A 178 9.13 -13.07 7.44
C ASP A 178 8.06 -13.80 6.61
N GLY A 179 7.92 -13.39 5.36
CA GLY A 179 6.93 -13.92 4.44
C GLY A 179 5.56 -13.22 4.47
N ASP A 180 5.29 -12.31 5.42
CA ASP A 180 4.06 -11.52 5.41
C ASP A 180 4.05 -10.53 4.24
N THR A 181 2.88 -10.33 3.65
CA THR A 181 2.68 -9.24 2.70
C THR A 181 2.42 -7.95 3.47
N VAL A 182 3.25 -6.94 3.26
CA VAL A 182 3.04 -5.60 3.83
C VAL A 182 1.81 -4.97 3.20
N LYS A 183 0.93 -4.38 4.01
CA LYS A 183 -0.27 -3.71 3.53
C LYS A 183 -0.34 -2.27 4.00
N TYR A 184 -0.90 -1.43 3.16
CA TYR A 184 -1.31 -0.07 3.50
C TYR A 184 -2.83 0.02 3.52
N TYR A 185 -3.35 1.03 4.19
CA TYR A 185 -4.76 1.19 4.48
C TYR A 185 -5.24 2.57 4.05
N ASP A 186 -6.51 2.66 3.65
CA ASP A 186 -7.18 3.94 3.39
C ASP A 186 -7.62 4.63 4.69
N LYS A 187 -8.25 5.80 4.57
CA LYS A 187 -8.76 6.58 5.71
C LYS A 187 -9.83 5.87 6.53
N ASP A 188 -10.49 4.87 5.97
CA ASP A 188 -11.57 4.11 6.59
C ASP A 188 -11.06 2.81 7.23
N GLY A 189 -9.74 2.55 7.14
CA GLY A 189 -9.09 1.38 7.68
C GLY A 189 -9.19 0.14 6.78
N ASN A 190 -9.62 0.30 5.53
CA ASN A 190 -9.64 -0.80 4.57
C ASN A 190 -8.26 -0.96 3.93
N GLY A 191 -7.80 -2.19 3.78
CA GLY A 191 -6.54 -2.48 3.10
C GLY A 191 -6.62 -2.06 1.63
N ILE A 192 -5.60 -1.34 1.16
CA ILE A 192 -5.50 -0.94 -0.25
C ILE A 192 -5.06 -2.16 -1.05
N PRO A 193 -5.85 -2.65 -2.02
CA PRO A 193 -5.46 -3.78 -2.87
C PRO A 193 -4.32 -3.38 -3.82
N GLU A 194 -3.50 -4.36 -4.24
CA GLU A 194 -2.34 -4.12 -5.12
C GLU A 194 -2.71 -3.34 -6.39
N ASN A 195 -3.86 -3.66 -6.98
CA ASN A 195 -4.35 -3.02 -8.20
C ASN A 195 -4.73 -1.53 -8.02
N ALA A 196 -5.01 -1.11 -6.79
CA ALA A 196 -5.31 0.28 -6.48
C ALA A 196 -4.08 1.08 -6.06
N LEU A 197 -2.91 0.43 -5.86
CA LEU A 197 -1.69 1.12 -5.41
C LEU A 197 -1.27 2.26 -6.34
N SER A 198 -1.52 2.12 -7.65
CA SER A 198 -1.23 3.17 -8.64
C SER A 198 -2.00 4.48 -8.41
N LYS A 199 -3.10 4.47 -7.67
CA LYS A 199 -3.84 5.68 -7.28
C LYS A 199 -3.15 6.45 -6.16
N TYR A 200 -2.44 5.74 -5.31
CA TYR A 200 -1.85 6.27 -4.09
C TYR A 200 -0.36 6.57 -4.24
N PHE A 201 0.34 5.80 -5.08
CA PHE A 201 1.79 5.85 -5.19
C PHE A 201 2.27 6.20 -6.60
N SER A 202 3.38 6.91 -6.64
CA SER A 202 4.17 7.12 -7.84
C SER A 202 5.56 6.55 -7.65
N SER A 203 6.18 6.11 -8.71
CA SER A 203 7.54 5.58 -8.68
C SER A 203 8.44 6.29 -9.68
N THR A 204 9.70 6.35 -9.34
CA THR A 204 10.75 6.85 -10.20
C THR A 204 11.88 5.84 -10.24
N THR A 205 12.49 5.68 -11.40
CA THR A 205 13.70 4.85 -11.57
C THR A 205 14.90 5.78 -11.71
N ASN A 206 15.90 5.61 -10.85
CA ASN A 206 17.14 6.37 -10.96
C ASN A 206 18.07 5.82 -12.06
N ALA A 207 19.18 6.51 -12.35
CA ALA A 207 20.15 6.10 -13.37
C ALA A 207 20.80 4.73 -13.10
N ALA A 208 20.80 4.26 -11.86
CA ALA A 208 21.29 2.92 -11.46
C ALA A 208 20.22 1.82 -11.59
N GLY A 209 19.00 2.14 -12.09
CA GLY A 209 17.92 1.20 -12.24
C GLY A 209 17.14 0.92 -10.93
N THR A 210 17.44 1.64 -9.84
CA THR A 210 16.72 1.49 -8.58
C THR A 210 15.39 2.21 -8.65
N VAL A 211 14.32 1.50 -8.34
CA VAL A 211 12.96 2.06 -8.27
C VAL A 211 12.66 2.49 -6.84
N SER A 212 12.18 3.71 -6.70
CA SER A 212 11.67 4.23 -5.42
C SER A 212 10.22 4.67 -5.56
N SER A 213 9.40 4.33 -4.57
CA SER A 213 7.98 4.66 -4.55
C SER A 213 7.67 5.71 -3.47
N THR A 214 6.82 6.67 -3.81
CA THR A 214 6.38 7.74 -2.90
C THR A 214 4.88 7.90 -2.97
N VAL A 215 4.26 8.37 -1.89
CA VAL A 215 2.84 8.74 -1.92
C VAL A 215 2.67 9.95 -2.83
N LYS A 216 1.69 9.92 -3.73
CA LYS A 216 1.37 11.04 -4.63
C LYS A 216 0.83 12.22 -3.83
N ALA A 217 1.18 13.44 -4.26
CA ALA A 217 0.74 14.66 -3.57
C ALA A 217 -0.79 14.86 -3.60
N ASP A 218 -1.44 14.37 -4.63
CA ASP A 218 -2.89 14.44 -4.88
C ASP A 218 -3.64 13.16 -4.52
N ALA A 219 -2.94 12.16 -3.97
CA ALA A 219 -3.56 10.89 -3.59
C ALA A 219 -4.43 11.03 -2.33
N PRO A 220 -5.42 10.14 -2.17
CA PRO A 220 -6.07 9.96 -0.88
C PRO A 220 -5.07 9.59 0.21
N LEU A 221 -5.42 9.86 1.47
CA LEU A 221 -4.55 9.56 2.60
C LEU A 221 -4.28 8.06 2.73
N VAL A 222 -3.02 7.72 3.02
CA VAL A 222 -2.54 6.36 3.20
C VAL A 222 -2.06 6.18 4.64
N TYR A 223 -2.35 5.02 5.20
CA TYR A 223 -1.99 4.67 6.58
C TYR A 223 -1.29 3.31 6.64
N ASP A 224 -0.44 3.13 7.65
CA ASP A 224 0.13 1.83 8.00
C ASP A 224 -0.83 0.97 8.85
N ALA A 225 -0.40 -0.24 9.21
CA ALA A 225 -1.19 -1.15 10.04
C ALA A 225 -1.50 -0.62 11.47
N LEU A 226 -0.79 0.40 11.92
CA LEU A 226 -0.99 1.06 13.20
C LEU A 226 -1.85 2.32 13.10
N GLY A 227 -2.27 2.69 11.89
CA GLY A 227 -3.02 3.92 11.62
C GLY A 227 -2.16 5.19 11.62
N ASN A 228 -0.83 5.06 11.47
CA ASN A 228 0.02 6.23 11.23
C ASN A 228 -0.10 6.65 9.77
N LYS A 229 -0.27 7.93 9.53
CA LYS A 229 -0.29 8.49 8.17
C LYS A 229 1.08 8.30 7.50
N ILE A 230 1.06 7.87 6.26
CA ILE A 230 2.22 7.76 5.39
C ILE A 230 2.22 8.95 4.41
N ASP A 231 3.28 9.75 4.43
CA ASP A 231 3.44 10.95 3.60
C ASP A 231 4.83 11.07 2.95
N ALA A 232 5.61 9.99 3.00
CA ALA A 232 6.99 9.94 2.52
C ALA A 232 7.22 8.75 1.59
N ALA A 233 8.49 8.56 1.21
CA ALA A 233 8.93 7.40 0.46
C ALA A 233 8.67 6.09 1.21
N VAL A 234 8.22 5.07 0.50
CA VAL A 234 7.94 3.74 1.04
C VAL A 234 8.86 2.70 0.38
N ALA A 235 9.47 1.86 1.20
CA ALA A 235 10.33 0.77 0.74
C ALA A 235 9.56 -0.54 0.51
N ASP A 236 8.34 -0.63 1.05
CA ASP A 236 7.57 -1.88 1.14
C ASP A 236 6.64 -2.07 -0.08
N ILE A 237 6.85 -1.31 -1.15
CA ILE A 237 6.16 -1.45 -2.44
C ILE A 237 7.19 -1.73 -3.52
N SER A 238 6.99 -2.83 -4.23
CA SER A 238 7.70 -3.12 -5.46
C SER A 238 6.96 -2.50 -6.62
N ALA A 239 7.66 -1.77 -7.48
CA ALA A 239 7.10 -1.22 -8.70
C ALA A 239 7.88 -1.74 -9.90
N LYS A 240 7.18 -2.33 -10.85
CA LYS A 240 7.74 -2.78 -12.11
C LYS A 240 7.25 -1.85 -13.22
N GLN A 241 8.18 -1.40 -14.04
CA GLN A 241 7.86 -0.55 -15.17
C GLN A 241 7.28 -1.39 -16.31
N ASP A 242 6.12 -0.97 -16.82
CA ASP A 242 5.42 -1.62 -17.92
C ASP A 242 5.01 -0.61 -19.00
N LEU A 243 4.84 -1.10 -20.23
CA LEU A 243 4.38 -0.30 -21.36
C LEU A 243 2.84 -0.28 -21.36
N THR A 244 2.25 0.89 -21.22
CA THR A 244 0.78 1.06 -21.19
C THR A 244 0.31 2.30 -21.92
N GLY A 245 1.19 2.93 -22.71
CA GLY A 245 0.83 4.10 -23.52
C GLY A 245 -0.24 3.76 -24.57
N ALA A 246 -1.07 4.75 -24.93
CA ALA A 246 -2.05 4.59 -26.00
C ALA A 246 -1.35 4.54 -27.36
N LEU A 247 -1.74 3.58 -28.19
CA LEU A 247 -1.31 3.52 -29.59
C LEU A 247 -2.11 4.55 -30.41
N THR A 248 -1.41 5.44 -31.08
CA THR A 248 -2.05 6.39 -32.02
C THR A 248 -1.99 5.84 -33.44
N LEU A 249 -3.13 5.52 -34.01
CA LEU A 249 -3.26 5.16 -35.42
C LEU A 249 -3.77 6.37 -36.21
N THR A 250 -3.07 6.69 -37.29
CA THR A 250 -3.49 7.73 -38.23
C THR A 250 -3.94 7.09 -39.52
N LEU A 251 -5.23 7.20 -39.82
CA LEU A 251 -5.84 6.68 -41.03
C LEU A 251 -5.91 7.79 -42.06
N HIS A 252 -5.36 7.55 -43.25
CA HIS A 252 -5.46 8.48 -44.37
C HIS A 252 -6.78 8.26 -45.09
N VAL A 253 -7.61 9.31 -45.20
CA VAL A 253 -8.99 9.23 -45.70
C VAL A 253 -9.33 10.22 -46.81
N GLY A 254 -8.28 10.83 -47.42
CA GLY A 254 -8.48 11.83 -48.50
C GLY A 254 -7.37 11.78 -49.55
N ALA A 255 -7.49 12.65 -50.54
CA ALA A 255 -6.56 12.65 -51.69
C ALA A 255 -5.19 13.30 -51.40
N ASP A 256 -5.17 14.24 -50.43
CA ASP A 256 -3.96 15.01 -50.11
C ASP A 256 -3.31 14.57 -48.82
N ALA A 257 -2.03 14.65 -48.72
CA ALA A 257 -1.23 14.30 -47.54
C ALA A 257 -1.34 15.32 -46.38
N THR A 258 -2.41 16.09 -46.30
CA THR A 258 -2.62 17.08 -45.27
C THR A 258 -3.32 16.47 -44.06
N SER A 259 -3.13 17.07 -42.88
CA SER A 259 -3.79 16.64 -41.64
C SER A 259 -5.29 16.60 -41.68
N ASN A 260 -5.92 17.40 -42.57
CA ASN A 260 -7.37 17.42 -42.77
C ASN A 260 -7.89 16.13 -43.42
N ASN A 261 -7.02 15.40 -44.13
CA ASN A 261 -7.34 14.11 -44.77
C ASN A 261 -6.92 12.90 -43.89
N GLN A 262 -6.72 13.14 -42.63
CA GLN A 262 -6.34 12.11 -41.66
C GLN A 262 -7.32 12.01 -40.50
N ILE A 263 -7.62 10.80 -40.07
CA ILE A 263 -8.37 10.52 -38.85
C ILE A 263 -7.44 9.79 -37.90
N SER A 264 -7.10 10.44 -36.78
CA SER A 264 -6.29 9.83 -35.72
C SER A 264 -7.19 9.13 -34.70
N VAL A 265 -6.82 7.93 -34.31
CA VAL A 265 -7.49 7.09 -33.32
C VAL A 265 -6.48 6.74 -32.25
N ASN A 266 -6.82 7.03 -30.99
CA ASN A 266 -6.03 6.58 -29.86
C ASN A 266 -6.64 5.30 -29.33
N LEU A 267 -5.83 4.26 -29.23
CA LEU A 267 -6.17 2.94 -28.71
C LEU A 267 -5.41 2.69 -27.42
N ASP A 268 -6.11 2.72 -26.30
CA ASP A 268 -5.53 2.41 -25.02
C ASP A 268 -5.13 0.93 -24.95
N ALA A 269 -4.11 0.62 -24.12
CA ALA A 269 -3.75 -0.76 -23.86
C ALA A 269 -4.89 -1.49 -23.15
N MET A 270 -5.39 -2.55 -23.79
CA MET A 270 -6.51 -3.38 -23.31
C MET A 270 -6.03 -4.77 -22.81
N SER A 271 -4.74 -4.93 -22.55
CA SER A 271 -4.20 -6.07 -21.82
C SER A 271 -4.65 -6.04 -20.35
N ALA A 272 -4.52 -7.15 -19.64
CA ALA A 272 -4.82 -7.19 -18.21
C ALA A 272 -4.06 -6.09 -17.43
N LYS A 273 -2.82 -5.79 -17.81
CA LYS A 273 -2.03 -4.68 -17.27
C LYS A 273 -2.59 -3.31 -17.64
N GLY A 274 -2.92 -3.10 -18.91
CA GLY A 274 -3.50 -1.84 -19.41
C GLY A 274 -4.85 -1.51 -18.75
N LEU A 275 -5.64 -2.53 -18.50
CA LEU A 275 -6.91 -2.41 -17.79
C LEU A 275 -6.75 -2.28 -16.27
N GLY A 276 -5.59 -2.65 -15.72
CA GLY A 276 -5.33 -2.64 -14.28
C GLY A 276 -5.89 -3.85 -13.54
N VAL A 277 -6.24 -4.93 -14.26
CA VAL A 277 -6.81 -6.17 -13.68
C VAL A 277 -5.76 -7.28 -13.52
N ASN A 278 -4.50 -6.99 -13.84
CA ASN A 278 -3.41 -7.94 -13.65
C ASN A 278 -3.16 -8.20 -12.15
N GLY A 279 -3.13 -9.48 -11.78
CA GLY A 279 -2.90 -9.87 -10.38
C GLY A 279 -4.07 -9.60 -9.44
N LEU A 280 -5.31 -9.50 -9.95
CA LEU A 280 -6.53 -9.40 -9.15
C LEU A 280 -6.61 -10.53 -8.13
N LYS A 281 -6.79 -10.20 -6.87
CA LYS A 281 -6.99 -11.14 -5.77
C LYS A 281 -8.37 -10.96 -5.16
N VAL A 282 -9.10 -12.05 -5.04
CA VAL A 282 -10.43 -12.11 -4.38
C VAL A 282 -10.44 -13.01 -3.17
N ASP A 283 -9.37 -13.78 -2.97
CA ASP A 283 -9.16 -14.61 -1.79
C ASP A 283 -8.39 -13.84 -0.71
N GLY A 284 -8.53 -14.28 0.52
CA GLY A 284 -7.91 -13.66 1.68
C GLY A 284 -8.57 -14.16 2.96
N THR A 285 -8.14 -13.62 4.09
CA THR A 285 -8.72 -13.91 5.40
C THR A 285 -10.00 -13.10 5.69
N ASP A 286 -10.24 -12.06 4.88
CA ASP A 286 -11.39 -11.15 4.95
C ASP A 286 -11.88 -10.78 3.54
N ASP A 287 -12.85 -9.89 3.44
CA ASP A 287 -13.48 -9.45 2.19
C ASP A 287 -12.74 -8.26 1.50
N THR A 288 -11.61 -7.81 2.04
CA THR A 288 -10.89 -6.64 1.55
C THR A 288 -10.45 -6.80 0.10
N ASN A 289 -9.84 -7.94 -0.23
CA ASN A 289 -9.39 -8.21 -1.60
C ASN A 289 -10.57 -8.28 -2.57
N ALA A 290 -11.68 -8.92 -2.16
CA ALA A 290 -12.87 -9.03 -3.00
C ALA A 290 -13.52 -7.66 -3.27
N LYS A 291 -13.67 -6.82 -2.26
CA LYS A 291 -14.19 -5.46 -2.39
C LYS A 291 -13.32 -4.58 -3.28
N GLY A 292 -11.99 -4.62 -3.08
CA GLY A 292 -11.05 -3.89 -3.92
C GLY A 292 -11.06 -4.35 -5.36
N SER A 293 -11.22 -5.66 -5.60
CA SER A 293 -11.32 -6.22 -6.95
C SER A 293 -12.59 -5.77 -7.68
N ILE A 294 -13.71 -5.63 -6.98
CA ILE A 294 -14.96 -5.08 -7.56
C ILE A 294 -14.73 -3.68 -8.12
N GLU A 295 -14.11 -2.77 -7.36
CA GLU A 295 -13.83 -1.42 -7.84
C GLU A 295 -12.85 -1.42 -9.02
N THR A 296 -11.81 -2.24 -8.97
CA THR A 296 -10.85 -2.37 -10.09
C THR A 296 -11.50 -2.90 -11.37
N ILE A 297 -12.37 -3.90 -11.25
CA ILE A 297 -13.11 -4.44 -12.40
C ILE A 297 -14.06 -3.36 -12.97
N LYS A 298 -14.73 -2.61 -12.11
CA LYS A 298 -15.61 -1.52 -12.50
C LYS A 298 -14.89 -0.43 -13.30
N GLU A 299 -13.68 -0.05 -12.87
CA GLU A 299 -12.81 0.87 -13.60
C GLU A 299 -12.35 0.31 -14.94
N ALA A 300 -12.00 -0.97 -15.00
CA ALA A 300 -11.65 -1.63 -16.24
C ALA A 300 -12.82 -1.64 -17.24
N ILE A 301 -14.02 -1.94 -16.78
CA ILE A 301 -15.26 -1.86 -17.60
C ILE A 301 -15.48 -0.44 -18.11
N GLN A 302 -15.25 0.58 -17.26
CA GLN A 302 -15.37 1.98 -17.67
C GLN A 302 -14.36 2.34 -18.76
N LYS A 303 -13.09 1.90 -18.65
CA LYS A 303 -12.07 2.09 -19.69
C LYS A 303 -12.49 1.46 -21.01
N VAL A 304 -12.92 0.19 -20.98
CA VAL A 304 -13.40 -0.51 -22.18
C VAL A 304 -14.59 0.21 -22.81
N SER A 305 -15.55 0.67 -22.00
CA SER A 305 -16.72 1.38 -22.47
C SER A 305 -16.36 2.72 -23.13
N THR A 306 -15.43 3.46 -22.54
CA THR A 306 -14.91 4.72 -23.10
C THR A 306 -14.22 4.47 -24.45
N GLN A 307 -13.35 3.45 -24.51
CA GLN A 307 -12.65 3.09 -25.74
C GLN A 307 -13.63 2.66 -26.86
N ARG A 308 -14.62 1.86 -26.52
CA ARG A 308 -15.67 1.46 -27.48
C ARG A 308 -16.46 2.66 -28.01
N SER A 309 -16.78 3.60 -27.15
CA SER A 309 -17.47 4.84 -27.57
C SER A 309 -16.61 5.68 -28.51
N ALA A 310 -15.32 5.83 -28.21
CA ALA A 310 -14.37 6.52 -29.07
C ALA A 310 -14.25 5.86 -30.46
N LEU A 311 -14.15 4.52 -30.48
CA LEU A 311 -14.12 3.76 -31.74
C LEU A 311 -15.41 3.88 -32.55
N GLY A 312 -16.56 3.87 -31.89
CA GLY A 312 -17.85 4.09 -32.54
C GLY A 312 -17.97 5.49 -33.20
N ALA A 313 -17.44 6.52 -32.54
CA ALA A 313 -17.36 7.85 -33.10
C ALA A 313 -16.46 7.91 -34.35
N VAL A 314 -15.33 7.22 -34.32
CA VAL A 314 -14.43 7.12 -35.47
C VAL A 314 -15.06 6.34 -36.61
N GLN A 315 -15.74 5.25 -36.32
CA GLN A 315 -16.48 4.47 -37.31
C GLN A 315 -17.51 5.35 -38.04
N ASN A 316 -18.35 6.10 -37.31
CA ASN A 316 -19.32 7.02 -37.91
C ASN A 316 -18.66 8.08 -38.80
N ARG A 317 -17.49 8.63 -38.37
CA ARG A 317 -16.73 9.58 -39.19
C ARG A 317 -16.21 8.95 -40.47
N LEU A 318 -15.73 7.73 -40.40
CA LEU A 318 -15.26 6.99 -41.59
C LEU A 318 -16.42 6.72 -42.57
N GLU A 319 -17.57 6.28 -42.08
CA GLU A 319 -18.74 6.03 -42.88
C GLU A 319 -19.22 7.31 -43.62
N HIS A 320 -19.26 8.42 -42.90
CA HIS A 320 -19.58 9.73 -43.53
C HIS A 320 -18.52 10.15 -44.55
N THR A 321 -17.24 9.90 -44.28
CA THR A 321 -16.17 10.24 -45.23
C THR A 321 -16.24 9.37 -46.48
N ILE A 322 -16.53 8.08 -46.34
CA ILE A 322 -16.75 7.18 -47.48
C ILE A 322 -17.91 7.66 -48.33
N SER A 323 -19.07 7.97 -47.72
CA SER A 323 -20.24 8.48 -48.46
C SER A 323 -19.96 9.78 -49.21
N ASN A 324 -19.15 10.68 -48.59
CA ASN A 324 -18.74 11.93 -49.25
C ASN A 324 -17.79 11.67 -50.43
N LEU A 325 -16.85 10.74 -50.28
CA LEU A 325 -15.92 10.36 -51.36
C LEU A 325 -16.65 9.69 -52.51
N ASP A 326 -17.64 8.85 -52.24
CA ASP A 326 -18.49 8.23 -53.27
C ASP A 326 -19.23 9.28 -54.10
N ASN A 327 -19.81 10.29 -53.43
CA ASN A 327 -20.45 11.43 -54.11
C ASN A 327 -19.46 12.23 -54.97
N VAL A 328 -18.23 12.47 -54.47
CA VAL A 328 -17.17 13.16 -55.21
C VAL A 328 -16.76 12.35 -56.45
N VAL A 329 -16.60 11.04 -56.32
CA VAL A 329 -16.25 10.14 -57.43
C VAL A 329 -17.36 10.13 -58.46
N GLU A 330 -18.64 10.04 -58.04
CA GLU A 330 -19.79 10.09 -58.98
C GLU A 330 -19.85 11.39 -59.73
N ASN A 331 -19.73 12.53 -59.02
CA ASN A 331 -19.73 13.87 -59.63
C ASN A 331 -18.53 14.06 -60.60
N THR A 332 -17.36 13.58 -60.23
CA THR A 332 -16.14 13.67 -61.06
C THR A 332 -16.29 12.83 -62.33
N THR A 333 -16.82 11.61 -62.18
CA THR A 333 -17.07 10.69 -63.31
C THR A 333 -18.10 11.26 -64.27
N SER A 334 -19.17 11.85 -63.70
CA SER A 334 -20.19 12.54 -64.50
C SER A 334 -19.64 13.75 -65.29
N ALA A 335 -18.79 14.55 -64.62
CA ALA A 335 -18.09 15.68 -65.25
C ALA A 335 -17.16 15.23 -66.34
N GLU A 336 -16.36 14.15 -66.11
CA GLU A 336 -15.49 13.56 -67.13
C GLU A 336 -16.29 13.10 -68.35
N SER A 337 -17.42 12.43 -68.09
CA SER A 337 -18.30 11.97 -69.19
C SER A 337 -18.91 13.10 -70.01
N GLN A 338 -19.11 14.28 -69.39
CA GLN A 338 -19.61 15.46 -70.13
C GLN A 338 -18.55 16.16 -70.98
N ILE A 339 -17.27 16.00 -70.62
CA ILE A 339 -16.12 16.60 -71.33
C ILE A 339 -15.71 15.74 -72.54
N ARG A 340 -15.91 14.43 -72.46
CA ARG A 340 -15.67 13.49 -73.56
C ARG A 340 -16.77 13.56 -74.62
#